data_f6662e88e90b25c8d477126988898dac
#
_entry.id   f6662e88e90b25c8d477126988898dac
#
_cell.length_a   1.000
_cell.length_b   1.000
_cell.length_c   1.000
_cell.angle_alpha   90.00
_cell.angle_beta   90.00
_cell.angle_gamma   90.00
#
_symmetry.space_group_name_H-M   'P 1'
#
loop_
_entity.id
_entity.type
_entity.pdbx_description
1 polymer ?
#
loop_
_entity_poly.entity_id
_entity_poly.type
_entity_poly.pdbx_seq_one_letter_code
_entity_poly.pdbx_strand_id
1 'polypeptide(L)'
;IGYGASAVNPYLAMETAEHLVRTGAITGITPETAVKNLIYALGKGVLKIMSKMGISTVSSYAGAQTFEAVGLSQAFVDAYFTGTESKLGGIGIEEVAAENQARHDYAYPEDEAARAHERLWNGGEYQWRRDGSPHLFNPETVFRLQHSTRTRRYDVFREYTALVDEQASELKTLRGLFRFKHGIRKPVPIDEVESVASIVKRFSTGAMSYGSISKEAHETLAIAMNSIGAKSNTGEGGEDPERLVDPARRSAIKQVASGRFGVTSQYLATADDIQIKLAQGAKPGEGGQLPPGKVYPWVARTRHATPGVGLISPPPHHDIYSIEDL
;
A
#
# COMPACT_ATOMS: atom_id res chain seq x y z
N ILE A 1 -15.86 -8.72 17.57
CA ILE A 1 -15.63 -10.09 18.04
C ILE A 1 -14.33 -10.15 18.84
N GLY A 2 -13.21 -9.68 18.33
CA GLY A 2 -11.92 -9.72 19.02
C GLY A 2 -11.91 -9.07 20.42
N TYR A 3 -12.79 -8.12 20.70
CA TYR A 3 -13.02 -7.52 22.01
C TYR A 3 -14.12 -8.21 22.85
N GLY A 4 -14.54 -9.42 22.48
CA GLY A 4 -15.47 -10.23 23.27
C GLY A 4 -16.92 -10.18 22.81
N ALA A 5 -17.24 -9.48 21.72
CA ALA A 5 -18.59 -9.50 21.19
C ALA A 5 -18.95 -10.89 20.62
N SER A 6 -20.06 -11.47 21.08
CA SER A 6 -20.56 -12.77 20.63
C SER A 6 -21.38 -12.66 19.34
N ALA A 7 -21.95 -11.48 19.06
CA ALA A 7 -22.73 -11.21 17.84
C ALA A 7 -22.54 -9.75 17.43
N VAL A 8 -22.68 -9.51 16.13
CA VAL A 8 -22.66 -8.16 15.53
C VAL A 8 -23.86 -8.05 14.60
N ASN A 9 -24.60 -6.95 14.73
CA ASN A 9 -25.68 -6.61 13.79
C ASN A 9 -25.27 -5.38 12.96
N PRO A 10 -24.71 -5.55 11.76
CA PRO A 10 -24.29 -4.45 10.89
C PRO A 10 -25.51 -3.88 10.09
N TYR A 11 -26.59 -3.52 10.78
CA TYR A 11 -27.86 -3.15 10.13
C TYR A 11 -27.69 -2.02 9.11
N LEU A 12 -26.93 -0.98 9.44
CA LEU A 12 -26.70 0.14 8.53
C LEU A 12 -25.94 -0.26 7.26
N ALA A 13 -24.99 -1.18 7.38
CA ALA A 13 -24.28 -1.70 6.20
C ALA A 13 -25.23 -2.57 5.33
N MET A 14 -26.13 -3.32 5.95
CA MET A 14 -27.14 -4.10 5.24
C MET A 14 -28.13 -3.19 4.49
N GLU A 15 -28.67 -2.17 5.16
CA GLU A 15 -29.54 -1.16 4.54
C GLU A 15 -28.84 -0.40 3.41
N THR A 16 -27.56 -0.07 3.59
CA THR A 16 -26.73 0.55 2.56
C THR A 16 -26.60 -0.36 1.33
N ALA A 17 -26.32 -1.64 1.53
CA ALA A 17 -26.23 -2.60 0.42
C ALA A 17 -27.53 -2.71 -0.36
N GLU A 18 -28.67 -2.75 0.33
CA GLU A 18 -29.99 -2.71 -0.31
C GLU A 18 -30.23 -1.40 -1.08
N HIS A 19 -29.92 -0.27 -0.46
CA HIS A 19 -30.08 1.05 -1.07
C HIS A 19 -29.27 1.17 -2.37
N LEU A 20 -28.02 0.72 -2.38
CA LEU A 20 -27.16 0.73 -3.57
C LEU A 20 -27.73 -0.09 -4.74
N VAL A 21 -28.40 -1.21 -4.44
CA VAL A 21 -29.10 -2.00 -5.47
C VAL A 21 -30.36 -1.26 -5.95
N ARG A 22 -31.17 -0.74 -5.02
CA ARG A 22 -32.44 -0.01 -5.37
C ARG A 22 -32.18 1.24 -6.22
N THR A 23 -31.05 1.92 -5.97
CA THR A 23 -30.66 3.12 -6.73
C THR A 23 -29.91 2.80 -8.03
N GLY A 24 -29.66 1.53 -8.32
CA GLY A 24 -28.96 1.10 -9.54
C GLY A 24 -27.44 1.31 -9.52
N ALA A 25 -26.87 1.66 -8.37
CA ALA A 25 -25.40 1.73 -8.19
C ALA A 25 -24.76 0.33 -8.25
N ILE A 26 -25.49 -0.68 -7.79
CA ILE A 26 -25.16 -2.10 -7.96
C ILE A 26 -26.26 -2.73 -8.83
N THR A 27 -25.86 -3.38 -9.92
CA THR A 27 -26.78 -4.02 -10.88
C THR A 27 -26.54 -5.52 -10.97
N GLY A 28 -27.53 -6.26 -11.51
CA GLY A 28 -27.41 -7.70 -11.78
C GLY A 28 -27.65 -8.61 -10.57
N ILE A 29 -28.02 -8.07 -9.41
CA ILE A 29 -28.40 -8.83 -8.22
C ILE A 29 -29.63 -8.23 -7.54
N THR A 30 -30.30 -9.01 -6.68
CA THR A 30 -31.40 -8.49 -5.85
C THR A 30 -30.87 -7.90 -4.54
N PRO A 31 -31.65 -7.01 -3.87
CA PRO A 31 -31.28 -6.48 -2.55
C PRO A 31 -30.94 -7.58 -1.53
N GLU A 32 -31.75 -8.63 -1.47
CA GLU A 32 -31.56 -9.77 -0.56
C GLU A 32 -30.23 -10.50 -0.86
N THR A 33 -29.90 -10.64 -2.14
CA THR A 33 -28.61 -11.24 -2.55
C THR A 33 -27.43 -10.36 -2.14
N ALA A 34 -27.55 -9.04 -2.26
CA ALA A 34 -26.52 -8.10 -1.82
C ALA A 34 -26.26 -8.20 -0.32
N VAL A 35 -27.30 -8.24 0.51
CA VAL A 35 -27.19 -8.43 1.97
C VAL A 35 -26.57 -9.78 2.31
N LYS A 36 -27.00 -10.87 1.66
CA LYS A 36 -26.42 -12.20 1.87
C LYS A 36 -24.94 -12.23 1.53
N ASN A 37 -24.54 -11.60 0.44
CA ASN A 37 -23.14 -11.49 0.01
C ASN A 37 -22.31 -10.67 1.03
N LEU A 38 -22.90 -9.57 1.55
CA LEU A 38 -22.25 -8.75 2.57
C LEU A 38 -21.99 -9.58 3.85
N ILE A 39 -22.99 -10.28 4.37
CA ILE A 39 -22.86 -11.13 5.56
C ILE A 39 -21.79 -12.21 5.33
N TYR A 40 -21.81 -12.85 4.17
CA TYR A 40 -20.80 -13.84 3.81
C TYR A 40 -19.39 -13.23 3.77
N ALA A 41 -19.24 -12.04 3.16
CA ALA A 41 -17.97 -11.35 3.09
C ALA A 41 -17.42 -10.96 4.48
N LEU A 42 -18.29 -10.48 5.37
CA LEU A 42 -17.92 -10.18 6.77
C LEU A 42 -17.45 -11.43 7.52
N GLY A 43 -18.15 -12.56 7.37
CA GLY A 43 -17.71 -13.83 7.94
C GLY A 43 -16.36 -14.30 7.39
N LYS A 44 -16.16 -14.19 6.08
CA LYS A 44 -14.86 -14.47 5.44
C LYS A 44 -13.75 -13.53 5.95
N GLY A 45 -14.08 -12.26 6.20
CA GLY A 45 -13.14 -11.28 6.76
C GLY A 45 -12.65 -11.69 8.15
N VAL A 46 -13.56 -12.15 9.03
CA VAL A 46 -13.19 -12.65 10.36
C VAL A 46 -12.25 -13.86 10.27
N LEU A 47 -12.59 -14.85 9.44
CA LEU A 47 -11.75 -16.03 9.22
C LEU A 47 -10.36 -15.67 8.68
N LYS A 48 -10.29 -14.70 7.79
CA LYS A 48 -9.03 -14.20 7.24
C LYS A 48 -8.15 -13.55 8.31
N ILE A 49 -8.74 -12.70 9.15
CA ILE A 49 -8.03 -12.04 10.25
C ILE A 49 -7.51 -13.08 11.25
N MET A 50 -8.34 -14.04 11.67
CA MET A 50 -7.94 -15.11 12.55
C MET A 50 -6.79 -15.95 11.97
N SER A 51 -6.87 -16.27 10.67
CA SER A 51 -5.81 -17.00 9.97
C SER A 51 -4.48 -16.25 9.99
N LYS A 52 -4.51 -14.93 9.74
CA LYS A 52 -3.30 -14.08 9.81
C LYS A 52 -2.70 -13.97 11.20
N MET A 53 -3.52 -14.07 12.23
CA MET A 53 -3.07 -14.08 13.63
C MET A 53 -2.66 -15.47 14.13
N GLY A 54 -2.82 -16.51 13.33
CA GLY A 54 -2.57 -17.90 13.74
C GLY A 54 -3.59 -18.45 14.74
N ILE A 55 -4.79 -17.85 14.81
CA ILE A 55 -5.86 -18.25 15.74
C ILE A 55 -6.85 -19.16 15.01
N SER A 56 -7.01 -20.38 15.47
CA SER A 56 -7.80 -21.42 14.79
C SER A 56 -9.28 -21.47 15.20
N THR A 57 -9.65 -20.95 16.37
CA THR A 57 -11.03 -21.01 16.88
C THR A 57 -11.56 -19.63 17.23
N VAL A 58 -12.86 -19.40 17.02
CA VAL A 58 -13.51 -18.12 17.34
C VAL A 58 -13.49 -17.87 18.86
N SER A 59 -13.61 -18.92 19.67
CA SER A 59 -13.55 -18.81 21.13
C SER A 59 -12.18 -18.31 21.63
N SER A 60 -11.10 -18.67 20.94
CA SER A 60 -9.75 -18.17 21.26
C SER A 60 -9.51 -16.75 20.74
N TYR A 61 -10.26 -16.33 19.73
CA TYR A 61 -10.17 -14.98 19.18
C TYR A 61 -11.01 -13.95 19.96
N ALA A 62 -12.19 -14.36 20.43
CA ALA A 62 -13.09 -13.51 21.19
C ALA A 62 -12.46 -13.10 22.54
N GLY A 63 -12.23 -11.79 22.72
CA GLY A 63 -11.59 -11.24 23.89
C GLY A 63 -10.08 -11.48 24.00
N ALA A 64 -9.41 -11.87 22.94
CA ALA A 64 -7.98 -12.19 22.93
C ALA A 64 -7.06 -10.97 23.16
N GLN A 65 -7.57 -9.75 23.14
CA GLN A 65 -6.80 -8.51 23.33
C GLN A 65 -5.56 -8.38 22.42
N THR A 66 -5.69 -8.82 21.18
CA THR A 66 -4.60 -8.82 20.19
C THR A 66 -4.50 -7.48 19.44
N PHE A 67 -5.11 -6.44 19.96
CA PHE A 67 -5.17 -5.11 19.34
C PHE A 67 -4.36 -4.10 20.15
N GLU A 68 -3.90 -3.08 19.47
CA GLU A 68 -3.21 -1.93 20.03
C GLU A 68 -4.03 -0.68 19.74
N ALA A 69 -4.19 0.18 20.75
CA ALA A 69 -4.81 1.49 20.56
C ALA A 69 -3.76 2.47 20.01
N VAL A 70 -4.11 3.14 18.92
CA VAL A 70 -3.26 4.15 18.30
C VAL A 70 -3.99 5.49 18.32
N GLY A 71 -3.39 6.51 18.94
CA GLY A 71 -3.93 7.85 18.96
C GLY A 71 -5.03 8.09 20.01
N LEU A 72 -5.18 7.20 21.01
CA LEU A 72 -6.05 7.38 22.16
C LEU A 72 -5.21 7.65 23.42
N SER A 73 -5.67 8.58 24.27
CA SER A 73 -5.01 8.88 25.53
C SER A 73 -5.02 7.66 26.47
N GLN A 74 -4.00 7.52 27.30
CA GLN A 74 -3.91 6.42 28.25
C GLN A 74 -5.12 6.40 29.20
N ALA A 75 -5.56 7.57 29.69
CA ALA A 75 -6.73 7.68 30.56
C ALA A 75 -8.02 7.16 29.89
N PHE A 76 -8.18 7.44 28.60
CA PHE A 76 -9.31 6.92 27.81
C PHE A 76 -9.25 5.41 27.69
N VAL A 77 -8.06 4.88 27.36
CA VAL A 77 -7.87 3.42 27.21
C VAL A 77 -8.08 2.68 28.55
N ASP A 78 -7.55 3.23 29.63
CA ASP A 78 -7.72 2.62 30.97
C ASP A 78 -9.19 2.57 31.41
N ALA A 79 -9.97 3.58 31.04
CA ALA A 79 -11.39 3.67 31.40
C ALA A 79 -12.29 2.75 30.56
N TYR A 80 -12.03 2.63 29.25
CA TYR A 80 -12.97 2.00 28.30
C TYR A 80 -12.42 0.75 27.60
N PHE A 81 -11.11 0.60 27.56
CA PHE A 81 -10.42 -0.51 26.89
C PHE A 81 -9.32 -1.11 27.78
N THR A 82 -9.63 -1.31 29.04
CA THR A 82 -8.71 -1.78 30.07
C THR A 82 -7.88 -2.98 29.59
N GLY A 83 -6.56 -2.88 29.73
CA GLY A 83 -5.62 -3.91 29.29
C GLY A 83 -5.19 -3.82 27.81
N THR A 84 -5.76 -2.92 27.02
CA THR A 84 -5.28 -2.64 25.66
C THR A 84 -4.02 -1.78 25.72
N GLU A 85 -3.00 -2.15 24.97
CA GLU A 85 -1.75 -1.39 24.89
C GLU A 85 -1.94 -0.12 24.06
N SER A 86 -1.45 1.03 24.54
CA SER A 86 -1.42 2.31 23.82
C SER A 86 -0.04 2.92 23.93
N LYS A 87 0.80 2.72 22.89
CA LYS A 87 2.17 3.26 22.83
C LYS A 87 2.22 4.72 22.41
N LEU A 88 1.25 5.14 21.61
CA LEU A 88 1.14 6.50 21.09
C LEU A 88 -0.07 7.16 21.69
N GLY A 89 -0.02 7.82 22.77
CA GLY A 89 -1.14 8.59 23.33
C GLY A 89 -1.94 9.36 22.26
N GLY A 90 -2.88 10.19 22.67
CA GLY A 90 -3.69 10.97 21.72
C GLY A 90 -4.93 11.57 22.34
N ILE A 91 -6.05 11.55 21.62
CA ILE A 91 -7.31 12.17 21.97
C ILE A 91 -8.01 11.48 23.15
N GLY A 92 -8.78 12.25 23.90
CA GLY A 92 -9.61 11.78 25.01
C GLY A 92 -11.09 11.70 24.64
N ILE A 93 -11.92 11.58 25.67
CA ILE A 93 -13.38 11.43 25.50
C ILE A 93 -14.02 12.69 24.90
N GLU A 94 -13.46 13.88 25.20
CA GLU A 94 -14.02 15.16 24.74
C GLU A 94 -13.90 15.30 23.22
N GLU A 95 -12.73 14.97 22.68
CA GLU A 95 -12.52 14.99 21.23
C GLU A 95 -13.35 13.93 20.51
N VAL A 96 -13.46 12.72 21.08
CA VAL A 96 -14.33 11.67 20.54
C VAL A 96 -15.79 12.11 20.55
N ALA A 97 -16.25 12.76 21.62
CA ALA A 97 -17.60 13.32 21.69
C ALA A 97 -17.83 14.44 20.65
N ALA A 98 -16.87 15.35 20.51
CA ALA A 98 -16.94 16.43 19.52
C ALA A 98 -16.99 15.89 18.08
N GLU A 99 -16.20 14.87 17.76
CA GLU A 99 -16.25 14.20 16.44
C GLU A 99 -17.60 13.51 16.18
N ASN A 100 -18.18 12.88 17.20
CA ASN A 100 -19.51 12.26 17.06
C ASN A 100 -20.59 13.31 16.88
N GLN A 101 -20.52 14.43 17.63
CA GLN A 101 -21.44 15.55 17.48
C GLN A 101 -21.37 16.14 16.05
N ALA A 102 -20.16 16.35 15.53
CA ALA A 102 -19.98 16.86 14.17
C ALA A 102 -20.57 15.93 13.11
N ARG A 103 -20.43 14.60 13.27
CA ARG A 103 -21.08 13.61 12.37
C ARG A 103 -22.61 13.64 12.50
N HIS A 104 -23.12 13.80 13.72
CA HIS A 104 -24.57 13.93 13.97
C HIS A 104 -25.13 15.19 13.31
N ASP A 105 -24.50 16.34 13.51
CA ASP A 105 -24.94 17.62 12.94
C ASP A 105 -24.89 17.62 11.42
N TYR A 106 -23.90 16.94 10.84
CA TYR A 106 -23.84 16.71 9.41
C TYR A 106 -25.00 15.83 8.88
N ALA A 107 -25.34 14.76 9.63
CA ALA A 107 -26.42 13.86 9.25
C ALA A 107 -27.82 14.46 9.48
N TYR A 108 -27.97 15.33 10.45
CA TYR A 108 -29.23 15.95 10.86
C TYR A 108 -29.09 17.49 10.92
N PRO A 109 -28.81 18.15 9.78
CA PRO A 109 -28.72 19.60 9.74
C PRO A 109 -30.06 20.25 10.11
N GLU A 110 -29.99 21.44 10.72
CA GLU A 110 -31.21 22.20 11.09
C GLU A 110 -32.02 22.64 9.87
N ASP A 111 -31.35 22.93 8.75
CA ASP A 111 -31.99 23.28 7.48
C ASP A 111 -32.52 22.02 6.77
N GLU A 112 -33.84 21.93 6.57
CA GLU A 112 -34.47 20.82 5.87
C GLU A 112 -34.03 20.70 4.41
N ALA A 113 -33.64 21.79 3.75
CA ALA A 113 -33.11 21.74 2.39
C ALA A 113 -31.74 21.05 2.33
N ALA A 114 -30.96 21.15 3.40
CA ALA A 114 -29.66 20.45 3.52
C ALA A 114 -29.82 18.95 3.83
N ARG A 115 -30.99 18.51 4.32
CA ARG A 115 -31.30 17.07 4.54
C ARG A 115 -31.50 16.27 3.26
N ALA A 116 -31.60 16.92 2.10
CA ALA A 116 -31.79 16.28 0.81
C ALA A 116 -30.52 15.61 0.25
N HIS A 117 -29.54 15.26 1.10
CA HIS A 117 -28.38 14.48 0.70
C HIS A 117 -28.75 13.00 0.46
N GLU A 118 -29.28 12.73 -0.71
CA GLU A 118 -29.59 11.35 -1.14
C GLU A 118 -28.33 10.52 -1.45
N ARG A 119 -27.14 11.12 -1.43
CA ARG A 119 -25.88 10.44 -1.81
C ARG A 119 -25.01 10.13 -0.60
N LEU A 120 -24.62 8.87 -0.51
CA LEU A 120 -23.62 8.44 0.45
C LEU A 120 -22.29 9.15 0.20
N TRP A 121 -21.57 9.44 1.27
CA TRP A 121 -20.18 9.92 1.19
C TRP A 121 -19.32 8.90 0.43
N ASN A 122 -18.62 9.37 -0.60
CA ASN A 122 -17.83 8.49 -1.47
C ASN A 122 -16.52 7.99 -0.82
N GLY A 123 -16.19 8.47 0.37
CA GLY A 123 -14.92 8.16 1.04
C GLY A 123 -13.72 8.72 0.28
N GLY A 124 -12.99 7.83 -0.37
CA GLY A 124 -11.85 8.23 -1.20
C GLY A 124 -10.49 8.02 -0.54
N GLU A 125 -10.43 7.38 0.65
CA GLU A 125 -9.16 7.14 1.34
C GLU A 125 -8.24 6.18 0.55
N TYR A 126 -8.82 5.13 -0.03
CA TYR A 126 -8.06 4.09 -0.76
C TYR A 126 -7.90 4.39 -2.24
N GLN A 127 -8.84 5.13 -2.81
CA GLN A 127 -8.84 5.50 -4.22
C GLN A 127 -9.35 6.92 -4.36
N TRP A 128 -8.63 7.73 -5.14
CA TRP A 128 -9.05 9.11 -5.39
C TRP A 128 -10.49 9.19 -5.91
N ARG A 129 -11.25 10.12 -5.34
CA ARG A 129 -12.59 10.52 -5.77
C ARG A 129 -12.64 12.05 -5.84
N ARG A 130 -13.40 12.60 -6.78
CA ARG A 130 -13.49 14.06 -6.98
C ARG A 130 -13.88 14.81 -5.70
N ASP A 131 -14.85 14.27 -4.98
CA ASP A 131 -15.41 14.87 -3.76
C ASP A 131 -15.03 14.08 -2.50
N GLY A 132 -13.94 13.31 -2.56
CA GLY A 132 -13.41 12.49 -1.46
C GLY A 132 -12.17 13.10 -0.81
N SER A 133 -11.50 12.28 0.00
CA SER A 133 -10.27 12.67 0.68
C SER A 133 -9.18 13.09 -0.32
N PRO A 134 -8.41 14.15 0.00
CA PRO A 134 -7.34 14.60 -0.89
C PRO A 134 -6.19 13.59 -0.96
N HIS A 135 -5.63 13.42 -2.16
CA HIS A 135 -4.47 12.57 -2.42
C HIS A 135 -3.32 13.38 -2.99
N LEU A 136 -2.08 13.09 -2.53
CA LEU A 136 -0.88 13.69 -3.10
C LEU A 136 -0.75 13.34 -4.59
N PHE A 137 -0.95 12.07 -4.93
CA PHE A 137 -1.01 11.60 -6.31
C PHE A 137 -2.47 11.51 -6.76
N ASN A 138 -2.92 12.54 -7.43
CA ASN A 138 -4.25 12.70 -8.00
C ASN A 138 -4.17 12.85 -9.52
N PRO A 139 -5.28 12.93 -10.25
CA PRO A 139 -5.26 13.07 -11.70
C PRO A 139 -4.42 14.23 -12.21
N GLU A 140 -4.37 15.35 -11.50
CA GLU A 140 -3.60 16.52 -11.90
C GLU A 140 -2.09 16.30 -11.77
N THR A 141 -1.64 15.81 -10.61
CA THR A 141 -0.21 15.55 -10.39
C THR A 141 0.31 14.45 -11.32
N VAL A 142 -0.48 13.39 -11.53
CA VAL A 142 -0.13 12.31 -12.47
C VAL A 142 -0.08 12.82 -13.90
N PHE A 143 -1.06 13.63 -14.32
CA PHE A 143 -1.07 14.22 -15.66
C PHE A 143 0.16 15.10 -15.90
N ARG A 144 0.48 16.02 -14.98
CA ARG A 144 1.62 16.92 -15.12
C ARG A 144 2.94 16.16 -15.21
N LEU A 145 3.14 15.14 -14.35
CA LEU A 145 4.33 14.31 -14.42
C LEU A 145 4.46 13.62 -15.78
N GLN A 146 3.40 12.94 -16.23
CA GLN A 146 3.41 12.23 -17.52
C GLN A 146 3.57 13.16 -18.70
N HIS A 147 2.88 14.30 -18.69
CA HIS A 147 2.96 15.28 -19.75
C HIS A 147 4.37 15.88 -19.85
N SER A 148 4.94 16.31 -18.73
CA SER A 148 6.29 16.88 -18.68
C SER A 148 7.36 15.92 -19.23
N THR A 149 7.28 14.65 -18.85
CA THR A 149 8.25 13.63 -19.29
C THR A 149 8.09 13.28 -20.77
N ARG A 150 6.87 13.13 -21.27
CA ARG A 150 6.60 12.82 -22.69
C ARG A 150 6.98 13.96 -23.62
N THR A 151 6.75 15.20 -23.21
CA THR A 151 6.99 16.39 -24.01
C THR A 151 8.33 17.06 -23.70
N ARG A 152 9.09 16.57 -22.71
CA ARG A 152 10.36 17.13 -22.22
C ARG A 152 10.23 18.60 -21.78
N ARG A 153 9.08 18.97 -21.22
CA ARG A 153 8.79 20.32 -20.75
C ARG A 153 9.14 20.46 -19.27
N TYR A 154 10.27 21.08 -19.00
CA TYR A 154 10.75 21.32 -17.65
C TYR A 154 9.88 22.32 -16.87
N ASP A 155 9.25 23.27 -17.52
CA ASP A 155 8.28 24.19 -16.94
C ASP A 155 7.08 23.46 -16.33
N VAL A 156 6.51 22.49 -17.04
CA VAL A 156 5.42 21.63 -16.53
C VAL A 156 5.92 20.71 -15.40
N PHE A 157 7.17 20.25 -15.46
CA PHE A 157 7.75 19.48 -14.35
C PHE A 157 7.88 20.33 -13.08
N ARG A 158 8.24 21.59 -13.19
CA ARG A 158 8.25 22.51 -12.03
C ARG A 158 6.87 22.74 -11.44
N GLU A 159 5.81 22.80 -12.25
CA GLU A 159 4.44 22.85 -11.75
C GLU A 159 4.09 21.57 -10.97
N TYR A 160 4.49 20.40 -11.48
CA TYR A 160 4.34 19.13 -10.76
C TYR A 160 5.07 19.14 -9.41
N THR A 161 6.32 19.56 -9.37
CA THR A 161 7.09 19.60 -8.11
C THR A 161 6.47 20.56 -7.10
N ALA A 162 5.99 21.72 -7.55
CA ALA A 162 5.29 22.67 -6.67
C ALA A 162 4.04 22.04 -6.04
N LEU A 163 3.22 21.34 -6.82
CA LEU A 163 2.02 20.64 -6.29
C LEU A 163 2.37 19.52 -5.28
N VAL A 164 3.51 18.86 -5.45
CA VAL A 164 3.96 17.78 -4.55
C VAL A 164 4.61 18.34 -3.28
N ASP A 165 5.37 19.42 -3.38
CA ASP A 165 6.16 19.97 -2.28
C ASP A 165 5.35 20.98 -1.43
N GLU A 166 4.44 21.74 -2.06
CA GLU A 166 3.63 22.77 -1.40
C GLU A 166 2.31 22.19 -0.87
N GLN A 167 2.38 21.50 0.25
CA GLN A 167 1.21 20.88 0.90
C GLN A 167 0.62 21.73 2.03
N ALA A 168 0.91 23.03 2.08
CA ALA A 168 0.58 23.88 3.23
C ALA A 168 -0.93 24.01 3.52
N SER A 169 -1.76 23.94 2.46
CA SER A 169 -3.23 24.05 2.58
C SER A 169 -3.93 22.69 2.75
N GLU A 170 -3.31 21.63 2.27
CA GLU A 170 -3.88 20.29 2.29
C GLU A 170 -2.80 19.28 2.71
N LEU A 171 -2.63 19.07 3.99
CA LEU A 171 -1.60 18.18 4.55
C LEU A 171 -1.88 16.71 4.18
N LYS A 172 -1.49 16.32 2.98
CA LYS A 172 -1.77 15.00 2.40
C LYS A 172 -0.82 13.90 2.90
N THR A 173 0.34 14.29 3.42
CA THR A 173 1.37 13.36 3.93
C THR A 173 2.07 13.95 5.14
N LEU A 174 2.65 13.10 5.99
CA LEU A 174 3.50 13.55 7.12
C LEU A 174 4.68 14.39 6.65
N ARG A 175 5.19 14.15 5.45
CA ARG A 175 6.26 14.94 4.84
C ARG A 175 5.89 16.42 4.71
N GLY A 176 4.63 16.74 4.43
CA GLY A 176 4.13 18.11 4.36
C GLY A 176 4.27 18.91 5.65
N LEU A 177 4.43 18.24 6.80
CA LEU A 177 4.66 18.88 8.09
C LEU A 177 6.11 19.30 8.31
N PHE A 178 7.06 18.79 7.56
CA PHE A 178 8.47 19.08 7.75
C PHE A 178 8.88 20.36 7.03
N ARG A 179 9.83 21.07 7.63
CA ARG A 179 10.45 22.27 7.05
C ARG A 179 11.96 22.17 7.23
N PHE A 180 12.71 22.64 6.24
CA PHE A 180 14.14 22.80 6.38
C PHE A 180 14.45 23.91 7.41
N LYS A 181 15.42 23.66 8.26
CA LYS A 181 15.87 24.61 9.27
C LYS A 181 16.88 25.61 8.67
N HIS A 182 16.41 26.43 7.76
CA HIS A 182 17.25 27.48 7.15
C HIS A 182 17.76 28.47 8.20
N GLY A 183 19.02 28.92 8.05
CA GLY A 183 19.61 29.96 8.89
C GLY A 183 20.09 29.53 10.29
N ILE A 184 19.90 28.26 10.69
CA ILE A 184 20.36 27.76 12.00
C ILE A 184 21.85 27.47 12.02
N ARG A 185 22.43 27.08 10.87
CA ARG A 185 23.83 26.78 10.71
C ARG A 185 24.47 27.73 9.68
N LYS A 186 25.77 27.96 9.80
CA LYS A 186 26.50 28.67 8.75
C LYS A 186 26.41 27.90 7.43
N PRO A 187 26.24 28.59 6.30
CA PRO A 187 26.30 27.96 4.98
C PRO A 187 27.61 27.21 4.78
N VAL A 188 27.54 26.06 4.16
CA VAL A 188 28.74 25.31 3.72
C VAL A 188 29.12 25.80 2.31
N PRO A 189 30.41 26.06 2.04
CA PRO A 189 30.89 26.37 0.71
C PRO A 189 30.46 25.34 -0.31
N ILE A 190 30.11 25.77 -1.55
CA ILE A 190 29.54 24.88 -2.56
C ILE A 190 30.49 23.75 -2.99
N ASP A 191 31.78 23.98 -2.93
CA ASP A 191 32.85 23.02 -3.23
C ASP A 191 33.02 21.95 -2.14
N GLU A 192 32.53 22.22 -0.93
CA GLU A 192 32.45 21.23 0.16
C GLU A 192 31.14 20.42 0.14
N VAL A 193 30.16 20.81 -0.69
CA VAL A 193 28.89 20.08 -0.80
C VAL A 193 29.08 18.86 -1.69
N GLU A 194 28.55 17.72 -1.24
CA GLU A 194 28.58 16.48 -2.00
C GLU A 194 27.92 16.66 -3.37
N SER A 195 28.58 16.17 -4.43
CA SER A 195 28.06 16.28 -5.80
C SER A 195 26.79 15.43 -6.01
N VAL A 196 25.92 15.88 -6.90
CA VAL A 196 24.72 15.11 -7.31
C VAL A 196 25.09 13.72 -7.79
N ALA A 197 26.18 13.58 -8.56
CA ALA A 197 26.65 12.29 -9.05
C ALA A 197 27.06 11.33 -7.92
N SER A 198 27.55 11.85 -6.80
CA SER A 198 27.84 11.04 -5.61
C SER A 198 26.56 10.68 -4.85
N ILE A 199 25.64 11.63 -4.72
CA ILE A 199 24.38 11.43 -4.01
C ILE A 199 23.52 10.36 -4.69
N VAL A 200 23.35 10.40 -6.02
CA VAL A 200 22.47 9.48 -6.74
C VAL A 200 22.92 8.02 -6.68
N LYS A 201 24.21 7.75 -6.44
CA LYS A 201 24.72 6.37 -6.25
C LYS A 201 24.09 5.64 -5.06
N ARG A 202 23.54 6.38 -4.10
CA ARG A 202 22.86 5.81 -2.91
C ARG A 202 21.35 5.61 -3.13
N PHE A 203 20.83 6.00 -4.28
CA PHE A 203 19.42 5.80 -4.59
C PHE A 203 19.17 4.46 -5.29
N SER A 204 18.07 3.85 -4.94
CA SER A 204 17.60 2.64 -5.59
C SER A 204 16.09 2.68 -5.82
N THR A 205 15.64 1.92 -6.81
CA THR A 205 14.18 1.68 -6.97
C THR A 205 13.71 0.74 -5.87
N GLY A 206 12.40 0.77 -5.58
CA GLY A 206 11.75 -0.30 -4.85
C GLY A 206 11.88 -1.65 -5.59
N ALA A 207 11.77 -2.75 -4.86
CA ALA A 207 11.73 -4.08 -5.43
C ALA A 207 10.38 -4.31 -6.14
N MET A 208 10.40 -4.43 -7.46
CA MET A 208 9.22 -4.67 -8.29
C MET A 208 9.48 -5.87 -9.21
N SER A 209 8.73 -6.96 -8.99
CA SER A 209 8.96 -8.23 -9.63
C SER A 209 8.61 -8.21 -11.13
N TYR A 210 9.43 -8.88 -11.93
CA TYR A 210 9.15 -9.14 -13.34
C TYR A 210 7.87 -9.98 -13.50
N GLY A 211 6.86 -9.37 -14.15
CA GLY A 211 5.51 -9.91 -14.26
C GLY A 211 4.49 -9.25 -13.32
N SER A 212 4.89 -8.66 -12.20
CA SER A 212 4.01 -7.73 -11.45
C SER A 212 3.86 -6.42 -12.21
N ILE A 213 4.97 -5.90 -12.74
CA ILE A 213 5.02 -4.84 -13.74
C ILE A 213 5.39 -5.43 -15.10
N SER A 214 5.19 -4.68 -16.18
CA SER A 214 5.49 -5.12 -17.52
C SER A 214 7.00 -5.29 -17.77
N LYS A 215 7.38 -6.04 -18.81
CA LYS A 215 8.77 -6.15 -19.26
C LYS A 215 9.40 -4.79 -19.54
N GLU A 216 8.67 -3.94 -20.24
CA GLU A 216 9.12 -2.62 -20.64
C GLU A 216 9.35 -1.71 -19.41
N ALA A 217 8.46 -1.73 -18.44
CA ALA A 217 8.60 -0.95 -17.21
C ALA A 217 9.81 -1.42 -16.40
N HIS A 218 9.96 -2.74 -16.23
CA HIS A 218 11.07 -3.34 -15.48
C HIS A 218 12.43 -3.03 -16.12
N GLU A 219 12.52 -3.07 -17.44
CA GLU A 219 13.74 -2.76 -18.18
C GLU A 219 14.02 -1.26 -18.20
N THR A 220 13.00 -0.42 -18.41
CA THR A 220 13.15 1.03 -18.40
C THR A 220 13.67 1.57 -17.07
N LEU A 221 13.21 0.99 -15.96
CA LEU A 221 13.73 1.34 -14.63
C LEU A 221 15.22 1.01 -14.50
N ALA A 222 15.67 -0.15 -14.99
CA ALA A 222 17.08 -0.51 -14.97
C ALA A 222 17.92 0.44 -15.83
N ILE A 223 17.49 0.73 -17.05
CA ILE A 223 18.17 1.67 -17.96
C ILE A 223 18.25 3.07 -17.32
N ALA A 224 17.15 3.56 -16.76
CA ALA A 224 17.11 4.87 -16.13
C ALA A 224 18.09 4.97 -14.95
N MET A 225 18.08 3.98 -14.06
CA MET A 225 18.97 3.98 -12.89
C MET A 225 20.44 3.83 -13.29
N ASN A 226 20.75 2.94 -14.24
CA ASN A 226 22.10 2.76 -14.75
C ASN A 226 22.64 4.05 -15.41
N SER A 227 21.80 4.78 -16.14
CA SER A 227 22.20 6.02 -16.83
C SER A 227 22.63 7.14 -15.88
N ILE A 228 22.17 7.13 -14.64
CA ILE A 228 22.56 8.11 -13.60
C ILE A 228 23.51 7.53 -12.54
N GLY A 229 23.92 6.28 -12.68
CA GLY A 229 24.79 5.60 -11.70
C GLY A 229 24.10 5.18 -10.41
N ALA A 230 22.77 5.14 -10.39
CA ALA A 230 21.96 4.61 -9.29
C ALA A 230 21.63 3.12 -9.51
N LYS A 231 20.86 2.51 -8.63
CA LYS A 231 20.60 1.07 -8.65
C LYS A 231 19.11 0.75 -8.85
N SER A 232 18.81 -0.17 -9.76
CA SER A 232 17.47 -0.78 -9.87
C SER A 232 17.43 -2.14 -9.18
N ASN A 233 16.25 -2.53 -8.71
CA ASN A 233 16.00 -3.79 -8.00
C ASN A 233 15.04 -4.66 -8.82
N THR A 234 15.43 -5.92 -9.06
CA THR A 234 14.63 -6.86 -9.85
C THR A 234 13.32 -7.29 -9.19
N GLY A 235 13.19 -7.12 -7.86
CA GLY A 235 12.18 -7.89 -7.12
C GLY A 235 12.45 -9.40 -7.17
N GLU A 236 11.50 -10.19 -6.71
CA GLU A 236 11.64 -11.66 -6.56
C GLU A 236 11.30 -12.48 -7.82
N GLY A 237 11.12 -11.85 -8.97
CA GLY A 237 10.66 -12.52 -10.18
C GLY A 237 11.75 -12.92 -11.19
N GLY A 238 13.00 -12.74 -10.84
CA GLY A 238 14.12 -12.95 -11.75
C GLY A 238 14.30 -11.78 -12.73
N GLU A 239 15.15 -11.99 -13.72
CA GLU A 239 15.45 -11.05 -14.78
C GLU A 239 15.63 -11.78 -16.09
N ASP A 240 15.21 -11.18 -17.21
CA ASP A 240 15.35 -11.80 -18.54
C ASP A 240 16.84 -12.14 -18.79
N PRO A 241 17.17 -13.39 -19.16
CA PRO A 241 18.56 -13.81 -19.35
C PRO A 241 19.36 -12.93 -20.32
N GLU A 242 18.72 -12.38 -21.35
CA GLU A 242 19.36 -11.48 -22.31
C GLU A 242 19.84 -10.17 -21.69
N ARG A 243 19.20 -9.74 -20.59
CA ARG A 243 19.57 -8.51 -19.87
C ARG A 243 20.74 -8.72 -18.92
N LEU A 244 20.92 -9.94 -18.40
CA LEU A 244 21.93 -10.22 -17.38
C LEU A 244 23.37 -9.91 -17.85
N VAL A 245 23.61 -10.03 -19.14
CA VAL A 245 24.93 -9.77 -19.77
C VAL A 245 25.05 -8.37 -20.37
N ASP A 246 24.01 -7.57 -20.29
CA ASP A 246 23.96 -6.19 -20.80
C ASP A 246 24.06 -5.18 -19.65
N PRO A 247 25.21 -4.51 -19.43
CA PRO A 247 25.38 -3.56 -18.34
C PRO A 247 24.40 -2.39 -18.35
N ALA A 248 23.89 -1.99 -19.53
CA ALA A 248 22.95 -0.90 -19.62
C ALA A 248 21.53 -1.30 -19.16
N ARG A 249 21.17 -2.58 -19.32
CA ARG A 249 19.81 -3.10 -19.12
C ARG A 249 19.65 -3.95 -17.87
N ARG A 250 20.72 -4.52 -17.32
CA ARG A 250 20.66 -5.34 -16.10
C ARG A 250 20.36 -4.49 -14.86
N SER A 251 19.64 -5.07 -13.92
CA SER A 251 19.46 -4.45 -12.61
C SER A 251 20.64 -4.76 -11.68
N ALA A 252 21.10 -3.73 -10.94
CA ALA A 252 22.21 -3.84 -10.03
C ALA A 252 21.87 -4.69 -8.80
N ILE A 253 20.65 -4.52 -8.26
CA ILE A 253 20.19 -5.25 -7.08
C ILE A 253 19.31 -6.42 -7.53
N LYS A 254 19.68 -7.63 -7.10
CA LYS A 254 18.93 -8.84 -7.39
C LYS A 254 18.34 -9.42 -6.11
N GLN A 255 17.01 -9.51 -6.07
CA GLN A 255 16.30 -10.02 -4.90
C GLN A 255 16.16 -11.54 -4.97
N VAL A 256 16.31 -12.20 -3.83
CA VAL A 256 16.17 -13.64 -3.65
C VAL A 256 15.20 -13.91 -2.50
N ALA A 257 14.27 -14.84 -2.73
CA ALA A 257 13.37 -15.37 -1.71
C ALA A 257 13.30 -16.90 -1.83
N SER A 258 12.65 -17.57 -0.89
CA SER A 258 12.50 -19.04 -0.92
C SER A 258 11.78 -19.54 -2.16
N GLY A 259 10.86 -18.76 -2.72
CA GLY A 259 10.16 -19.09 -3.96
C GLY A 259 11.07 -19.24 -5.17
N ARG A 260 12.23 -18.59 -5.18
CA ARG A 260 13.31 -18.69 -6.18
C ARG A 260 12.85 -18.62 -7.65
N PHE A 261 11.76 -17.96 -7.93
CA PHE A 261 11.25 -17.77 -9.28
C PHE A 261 12.25 -16.96 -10.12
N GLY A 262 12.87 -17.62 -11.10
CA GLY A 262 13.86 -17.01 -11.97
C GLY A 262 15.25 -16.82 -11.34
N VAL A 263 15.54 -17.43 -10.21
CA VAL A 263 16.86 -17.40 -9.57
C VAL A 263 17.72 -18.50 -10.18
N THR A 264 18.81 -18.09 -10.86
CA THR A 264 19.82 -18.96 -11.43
C THR A 264 21.20 -18.52 -10.94
N SER A 265 22.23 -19.38 -11.11
CA SER A 265 23.62 -18.99 -10.81
C SER A 265 24.06 -17.77 -11.62
N GLN A 266 23.67 -17.67 -12.88
CA GLN A 266 23.95 -16.50 -13.72
C GLN A 266 23.28 -15.23 -13.18
N TYR A 267 22.03 -15.33 -12.77
CA TYR A 267 21.30 -14.24 -12.15
C TYR A 267 22.04 -13.70 -10.90
N LEU A 268 22.45 -14.59 -10.01
CA LEU A 268 23.19 -14.22 -8.80
C LEU A 268 24.58 -13.66 -9.09
N ALA A 269 25.32 -14.30 -10.01
CA ALA A 269 26.67 -13.90 -10.37
C ALA A 269 26.76 -12.52 -11.04
N THR A 270 25.67 -12.06 -11.65
CA THR A 270 25.58 -10.73 -12.30
C THR A 270 25.01 -9.65 -11.40
N ALA A 271 24.78 -9.91 -10.11
CA ALA A 271 24.32 -8.93 -9.15
C ALA A 271 25.50 -8.07 -8.66
N ASP A 272 25.27 -6.76 -8.52
CA ASP A 272 26.16 -5.87 -7.76
C ASP A 272 25.85 -6.00 -6.26
N ASP A 273 24.55 -6.12 -5.92
CA ASP A 273 24.05 -6.40 -4.58
C ASP A 273 23.01 -7.53 -4.63
N ILE A 274 23.04 -8.42 -3.66
CA ILE A 274 22.00 -9.43 -3.44
C ILE A 274 21.12 -8.97 -2.29
N GLN A 275 19.81 -8.89 -2.52
CA GLN A 275 18.84 -8.56 -1.49
C GLN A 275 18.06 -9.83 -1.10
N ILE A 276 18.23 -10.27 0.14
CA ILE A 276 17.45 -11.40 0.67
C ILE A 276 16.10 -10.90 1.16
N LYS A 277 15.03 -11.51 0.68
CA LYS A 277 13.67 -11.19 1.08
C LYS A 277 13.24 -12.06 2.25
N LEU A 278 12.96 -11.41 3.38
CA LEU A 278 12.39 -12.05 4.56
C LEU A 278 10.90 -12.40 4.35
N ALA A 279 10.35 -13.15 5.29
CA ALA A 279 8.92 -13.43 5.37
C ALA A 279 8.10 -12.14 5.31
N GLN A 280 6.94 -12.23 4.67
CA GLN A 280 6.03 -11.11 4.50
C GLN A 280 4.77 -11.35 5.32
N GLY A 281 4.41 -10.41 6.21
CA GLY A 281 3.31 -10.55 7.16
C GLY A 281 1.91 -10.78 6.54
N ALA A 282 1.70 -10.36 5.29
CA ALA A 282 0.45 -10.60 4.57
C ALA A 282 0.32 -12.02 3.98
N LYS A 283 1.41 -12.79 3.90
CA LYS A 283 1.42 -14.11 3.25
C LYS A 283 0.88 -15.27 4.06
N PRO A 284 0.99 -15.33 5.39
CA PRO A 284 0.33 -16.37 6.17
C PRO A 284 -1.17 -16.41 5.86
N GLY A 285 -1.67 -17.54 5.43
CA GLY A 285 -3.07 -17.76 5.05
C GLY A 285 -3.46 -17.39 3.62
N GLU A 286 -2.67 -16.59 2.89
CA GLU A 286 -2.99 -16.18 1.50
C GLU A 286 -1.90 -16.57 0.49
N GLY A 287 -0.64 -16.50 0.91
CA GLY A 287 0.51 -16.63 0.02
C GLY A 287 0.71 -15.43 -0.91
N GLY A 288 1.89 -15.37 -1.56
CA GLY A 288 2.14 -14.46 -2.67
C GLY A 288 1.61 -15.08 -3.96
N GLN A 289 0.96 -14.30 -4.81
CA GLN A 289 0.34 -14.78 -6.04
C GLN A 289 0.69 -13.90 -7.23
N LEU A 290 1.02 -14.54 -8.35
CA LEU A 290 0.96 -13.92 -9.67
C LEU A 290 -0.20 -14.58 -10.43
N PRO A 291 -1.28 -13.84 -10.76
CA PRO A 291 -2.45 -14.44 -11.39
C PRO A 291 -2.14 -14.94 -12.81
N PRO A 292 -2.87 -15.96 -13.32
CA PRO A 292 -2.63 -16.57 -14.61
C PRO A 292 -2.53 -15.58 -15.78
N GLY A 293 -3.38 -14.55 -15.79
CA GLY A 293 -3.40 -13.52 -16.83
C GLY A 293 -2.16 -12.64 -16.89
N LYS A 294 -1.29 -12.67 -15.88
CA LYS A 294 0.01 -11.97 -15.85
C LYS A 294 1.20 -12.89 -16.20
N VAL A 295 0.99 -14.19 -16.26
CA VAL A 295 2.05 -15.16 -16.59
C VAL A 295 2.17 -15.30 -18.10
N TYR A 296 2.64 -14.24 -18.75
CA TYR A 296 2.93 -14.21 -20.17
C TYR A 296 4.08 -15.18 -20.52
N PRO A 297 4.24 -15.60 -21.79
CA PRO A 297 5.31 -16.52 -22.19
C PRO A 297 6.73 -16.08 -21.77
N TRP A 298 7.04 -14.79 -21.88
CA TRP A 298 8.34 -14.23 -21.46
C TRP A 298 8.50 -14.19 -19.94
N VAL A 299 7.44 -13.97 -19.17
CA VAL A 299 7.45 -14.05 -17.71
C VAL A 299 7.66 -15.49 -17.28
N ALA A 300 6.92 -16.42 -17.87
CA ALA A 300 7.03 -17.85 -17.59
C ALA A 300 8.44 -18.39 -17.88
N ARG A 301 9.03 -17.99 -19.00
CA ARG A 301 10.41 -18.34 -19.35
C ARG A 301 11.40 -17.88 -18.27
N THR A 302 11.31 -16.64 -17.82
CA THR A 302 12.19 -16.07 -16.80
C THR A 302 11.99 -16.70 -15.43
N ARG A 303 10.74 -17.05 -15.10
CA ARG A 303 10.39 -17.67 -13.81
C ARG A 303 10.48 -19.21 -13.81
N HIS A 304 10.85 -19.81 -14.93
CA HIS A 304 10.85 -21.28 -15.12
C HIS A 304 9.50 -21.91 -14.82
N ALA A 305 8.44 -21.34 -15.38
CA ALA A 305 7.04 -21.71 -15.13
C ALA A 305 6.27 -21.92 -16.45
N THR A 306 5.04 -22.37 -16.36
CA THR A 306 4.15 -22.57 -17.51
C THR A 306 3.35 -21.30 -17.80
N PRO A 307 3.33 -20.81 -19.06
CA PRO A 307 2.50 -19.64 -19.42
C PRO A 307 1.02 -19.85 -19.10
N GLY A 308 0.36 -18.82 -18.59
CA GLY A 308 -1.07 -18.86 -18.28
C GLY A 308 -1.44 -19.64 -17.02
N VAL A 309 -0.47 -20.20 -16.31
CA VAL A 309 -0.68 -20.87 -15.02
C VAL A 309 -0.28 -19.92 -13.90
N GLY A 310 -1.18 -19.71 -12.92
CA GLY A 310 -0.90 -18.84 -11.76
C GLY A 310 0.26 -19.36 -10.91
N LEU A 311 1.06 -18.45 -10.39
CA LEU A 311 2.19 -18.77 -9.52
C LEU A 311 1.86 -18.39 -8.08
N ILE A 312 2.12 -19.31 -7.16
CA ILE A 312 1.91 -19.12 -5.72
C ILE A 312 3.24 -19.41 -5.03
N SER A 313 3.61 -18.54 -4.07
CA SER A 313 4.77 -18.77 -3.23
C SER A 313 4.55 -20.04 -2.37
N PRO A 314 5.47 -21.03 -2.37
CA PRO A 314 5.26 -22.26 -1.62
C PRO A 314 5.26 -22.01 -0.11
N PRO A 315 4.49 -22.77 0.70
CA PRO A 315 4.62 -22.80 2.14
C PRO A 315 5.89 -23.58 2.58
N PRO A 316 6.60 -23.16 3.65
CA PRO A 316 6.46 -21.87 4.32
C PRO A 316 6.86 -20.72 3.40
N HIS A 317 6.13 -19.59 3.51
CA HIS A 317 6.36 -18.47 2.59
C HIS A 317 7.63 -17.73 2.95
N HIS A 318 8.63 -17.74 2.02
CA HIS A 318 9.93 -17.08 2.14
C HIS A 318 10.89 -17.61 3.20
N ASP A 319 10.69 -18.74 3.81
CA ASP A 319 11.57 -19.50 4.73
C ASP A 319 12.41 -18.73 5.75
N ILE A 320 12.68 -17.46 5.56
CA ILE A 320 13.50 -16.60 6.42
C ILE A 320 12.56 -15.75 7.26
N TYR A 321 12.40 -16.12 8.54
CA TYR A 321 11.47 -15.49 9.49
C TYR A 321 12.18 -14.74 10.61
N SER A 322 13.45 -15.00 10.82
CA SER A 322 14.28 -14.42 11.87
C SER A 322 15.66 -14.05 11.37
N ILE A 323 16.45 -13.39 12.21
CA ILE A 323 17.86 -13.09 11.92
C ILE A 323 18.69 -14.38 11.84
N GLU A 324 18.35 -15.38 12.64
CA GLU A 324 19.03 -16.67 12.67
C GLU A 324 18.83 -17.47 11.38
N ASP A 325 17.71 -17.27 10.70
CA ASP A 325 17.44 -17.92 9.40
C ASP A 325 18.28 -17.30 8.26
N LEU A 326 18.76 -16.08 8.43
CA LEU A 326 19.53 -15.34 7.46
C LEU A 326 20.98 -15.81 7.42
#